data_15bb3698a186122ce489d299665a746e
#
_entry.id   15bb3698a186122ce489d299665a746e
#
_cell.length_a   1.000
_cell.length_b   1.000
_cell.length_c   1.000
_cell.angle_alpha   90.00
_cell.angle_beta   90.00
_cell.angle_gamma   90.00
#
_symmetry.space_group_name_H-M   'P 1'
#
loop_
_entity.id
_entity.type
_entity.pdbx_description
1 polymer ?
#
loop_
_entity_poly.entity_id
_entity_poly.type
_entity_poly.pdbx_seq_one_letter_code
_entity_poly.pdbx_strand_id
1 'polypeptide(L)'
;MNLYFDTETTGLRPGKICQLSYILQDESGAVGKNMFFHVGYVEPSAAAVHGFTAEVLYELSQGRVFADRFGEIAEDFRAADVLIAHNFSFDFMFMSAQFERLGERFTYKNSLCSMKKFTPVCRLPRANGASYKYPKLSELCEFLDIYPYDVTRETMRLFRAAPSAHDARYDTAALYLAMNEGVKRHAAALGALREGI
;
A
#
# COMPACT_ATOMS: atom_id res chain seq x y z
N MET A 1 -11.78 -12.25 -1.52
CA MET A 1 -10.99 -11.48 -0.52
C MET A 1 -10.09 -10.49 -1.24
N ASN A 2 -10.16 -9.21 -0.89
CA ASN A 2 -9.27 -8.16 -1.39
C ASN A 2 -8.10 -7.93 -0.43
N LEU A 3 -6.94 -7.61 -0.96
CA LEU A 3 -5.76 -7.25 -0.18
C LEU A 3 -5.26 -5.88 -0.66
N TYR A 4 -5.35 -4.89 0.23
CA TYR A 4 -4.81 -3.55 0.04
C TYR A 4 -3.45 -3.48 0.70
N PHE A 5 -2.43 -2.93 0.04
CA PHE A 5 -1.09 -2.90 0.63
C PHE A 5 -0.28 -1.69 0.18
N ASP A 6 0.71 -1.39 0.99
CA ASP A 6 1.71 -0.36 0.77
C ASP A 6 3.05 -0.78 1.37
N THR A 7 4.16 -0.31 0.81
CA THR A 7 5.51 -0.66 1.25
C THR A 7 6.37 0.57 1.48
N GLU A 8 7.06 0.63 2.63
CA GLU A 8 8.22 1.50 2.78
C GLU A 8 9.49 0.71 2.44
N THR A 9 10.41 1.37 1.78
CA THR A 9 11.55 0.71 1.15
C THR A 9 12.87 1.42 1.45
N THR A 10 13.98 0.71 1.26
CA THR A 10 15.32 1.27 1.52
C THR A 10 15.79 2.27 0.47
N GLY A 11 15.01 2.53 -0.59
CA GLY A 11 15.34 3.47 -1.66
C GLY A 11 14.41 3.26 -2.86
N LEU A 12 14.67 3.93 -3.99
CA LEU A 12 13.81 3.88 -5.17
C LEU A 12 14.09 2.69 -6.11
N ARG A 13 15.24 2.05 -6.00
CA ARG A 13 15.61 0.87 -6.79
C ARG A 13 15.30 -0.39 -5.99
N PRO A 14 15.13 -1.55 -6.62
CA PRO A 14 14.83 -2.80 -5.92
C PRO A 14 15.88 -3.13 -4.86
N GLY A 15 15.74 -2.49 -3.71
CA GLY A 15 16.46 -2.74 -2.47
C GLY A 15 15.67 -3.70 -1.60
N LYS A 16 15.50 -3.36 -0.33
CA LYS A 16 14.72 -4.14 0.63
C LYS A 16 13.44 -3.39 0.98
N ILE A 17 12.38 -4.14 1.30
CA ILE A 17 11.21 -3.63 2.01
C ILE A 17 11.61 -3.51 3.48
N CYS A 18 11.38 -2.35 4.08
CA CYS A 18 11.62 -2.10 5.50
C CYS A 18 10.32 -2.05 6.32
N GLN A 19 9.20 -1.74 5.68
CA GLN A 19 7.86 -1.91 6.26
C GLN A 19 6.90 -2.44 5.19
N LEU A 20 6.04 -3.36 5.56
CA LEU A 20 4.91 -3.83 4.77
C LEU A 20 3.65 -3.74 5.61
N SER A 21 2.67 -2.98 5.14
CA SER A 21 1.33 -2.93 5.71
C SER A 21 0.32 -3.43 4.70
N TYR A 22 -0.66 -4.20 5.16
CA TYR A 22 -1.75 -4.63 4.31
C TYR A 22 -3.05 -4.83 5.10
N ILE A 23 -4.17 -4.70 4.40
CA ILE A 23 -5.51 -4.93 4.89
C ILE A 23 -6.14 -6.05 4.07
N LEU A 24 -6.55 -7.10 4.74
CA LEU A 24 -7.37 -8.17 4.18
C LEU A 24 -8.84 -7.82 4.39
N GLN A 25 -9.62 -7.80 3.33
CA GLN A 25 -11.06 -7.51 3.38
C GLN A 25 -11.84 -8.63 2.70
N ASP A 26 -12.84 -9.13 3.40
CA ASP A 26 -13.85 -10.06 2.89
C ASP A 26 -15.26 -9.66 3.41
N GLU A 27 -16.21 -10.56 3.28
CA GLU A 27 -17.60 -10.36 3.74
C GLU A 27 -17.71 -10.26 5.28
N SER A 28 -16.76 -10.81 6.02
CA SER A 28 -16.72 -10.76 7.49
C SER A 28 -16.17 -9.45 8.04
N GLY A 29 -15.46 -8.68 7.22
CA GLY A 29 -14.87 -7.39 7.59
C GLY A 29 -13.46 -7.16 7.06
N ALA A 30 -12.71 -6.31 7.77
CA ALA A 30 -11.35 -5.93 7.39
C ALA A 30 -10.38 -6.08 8.57
N VAL A 31 -9.23 -6.71 8.31
CA VAL A 31 -8.15 -6.94 9.26
C VAL A 31 -6.85 -6.34 8.72
N GLY A 32 -6.21 -5.48 9.52
CA GLY A 32 -4.91 -4.89 9.20
C GLY A 32 -3.75 -5.71 9.76
N LYS A 33 -2.71 -5.88 8.95
CA LYS A 33 -1.42 -6.46 9.35
C LYS A 33 -0.30 -5.50 9.00
N ASN A 34 0.67 -5.36 9.91
CA ASN A 34 1.86 -4.53 9.69
C ASN A 34 3.11 -5.26 10.15
N MET A 35 4.15 -5.17 9.36
CA MET A 35 5.44 -5.78 9.64
C MET A 35 6.55 -4.79 9.34
N PHE A 36 7.45 -4.60 10.31
CA PHE A 36 8.73 -3.94 10.11
C PHE A 36 9.81 -4.99 9.90
N PHE A 37 10.81 -4.66 9.10
CA PHE A 37 11.92 -5.57 8.80
C PHE A 37 13.25 -4.88 9.06
N HIS A 38 14.15 -5.60 9.73
CA HIS A 38 15.52 -5.16 9.86
C HIS A 38 16.20 -5.14 8.49
N VAL A 39 16.87 -4.03 8.21
CA VAL A 39 17.69 -3.81 7.02
C VAL A 39 19.01 -3.18 7.45
N GLY A 40 20.11 -3.56 6.80
CA GLY A 40 21.43 -3.04 7.18
C GLY A 40 21.68 -1.60 6.74
N TYR A 41 20.84 -1.04 5.85
CA TYR A 41 21.01 0.31 5.33
C TYR A 41 19.68 0.83 4.75
N VAL A 42 19.45 2.12 4.93
CA VAL A 42 18.37 2.89 4.30
C VAL A 42 18.99 4.11 3.63
N GLU A 43 18.63 4.38 2.37
CA GLU A 43 19.08 5.57 1.67
C GLU A 43 18.61 6.83 2.42
N PRO A 44 19.44 7.88 2.59
CA PRO A 44 19.04 9.11 3.27
C PRO A 44 17.79 9.75 2.68
N SER A 45 17.61 9.67 1.37
CA SER A 45 16.41 10.15 0.66
C SER A 45 15.13 9.39 1.07
N ALA A 46 15.22 8.08 1.26
CA ALA A 46 14.12 7.26 1.72
C ALA A 46 13.81 7.54 3.20
N ALA A 47 14.84 7.56 4.05
CA ALA A 47 14.70 7.92 5.47
C ALA A 47 14.10 9.32 5.68
N ALA A 48 14.40 10.28 4.79
CA ALA A 48 13.80 11.61 4.84
C ALA A 48 12.29 11.60 4.51
N VAL A 49 11.80 10.59 3.81
CA VAL A 49 10.37 10.44 3.46
C VAL A 49 9.61 9.75 4.59
N HIS A 50 10.00 8.54 4.98
CA HIS A 50 9.25 7.73 5.96
C HIS A 50 9.78 7.80 7.39
N GLY A 51 10.94 8.43 7.63
CA GLY A 51 11.50 8.63 8.96
C GLY A 51 12.22 7.43 9.58
N PHE A 52 12.32 6.29 8.88
CA PHE A 52 12.96 5.08 9.42
C PHE A 52 14.45 5.02 9.07
N THR A 53 15.31 4.96 10.09
CA THR A 53 16.72 4.58 9.92
C THR A 53 16.89 3.07 10.15
N ALA A 54 18.07 2.54 9.83
CA ALA A 54 18.37 1.12 10.04
C ALA A 54 18.28 0.73 11.54
N GLU A 55 18.68 1.64 12.43
CA GLU A 55 18.62 1.46 13.89
C GLU A 55 17.17 1.41 14.37
N VAL A 56 16.33 2.36 13.93
CA VAL A 56 14.89 2.39 14.26
C VAL A 56 14.21 1.12 13.75
N LEU A 57 14.55 0.68 12.55
CA LEU A 57 13.99 -0.55 11.98
C LEU A 57 14.44 -1.81 12.73
N TYR A 58 15.66 -1.84 13.25
CA TYR A 58 16.10 -2.94 14.10
C TYR A 58 15.21 -3.07 15.35
N GLU A 59 14.95 -1.95 16.04
CA GLU A 59 14.09 -1.92 17.22
C GLU A 59 12.63 -2.30 16.89
N LEU A 60 12.02 -1.67 15.86
CA LEU A 60 10.64 -1.92 15.48
C LEU A 60 10.41 -3.37 14.99
N SER A 61 11.38 -3.93 14.27
CA SER A 61 11.33 -5.30 13.77
C SER A 61 11.73 -6.35 14.81
N GLN A 62 12.36 -5.94 15.92
CA GLN A 62 13.04 -6.84 16.87
C GLN A 62 14.10 -7.70 16.17
N GLY A 63 14.82 -7.11 15.23
CA GLY A 63 15.85 -7.76 14.43
C GLY A 63 15.32 -8.70 13.33
N ARG A 64 14.00 -8.88 13.19
CA ARG A 64 13.42 -9.77 12.17
C ARG A 64 13.59 -9.21 10.78
N VAL A 65 13.93 -10.07 9.83
CA VAL A 65 14.03 -9.75 8.41
C VAL A 65 12.80 -10.25 7.64
N PHE A 66 12.65 -9.87 6.39
CA PHE A 66 11.50 -10.27 5.56
C PHE A 66 11.33 -11.80 5.47
N ALA A 67 12.45 -12.54 5.42
CA ALA A 67 12.44 -14.00 5.38
C ALA A 67 11.74 -14.66 6.59
N ASP A 68 11.82 -14.03 7.77
CA ASP A 68 11.21 -14.56 9.00
C ASP A 68 9.68 -14.50 8.98
N ARG A 69 9.11 -13.66 8.11
CA ARG A 69 7.66 -13.50 7.94
C ARG A 69 7.16 -13.96 6.58
N PHE A 70 8.05 -14.51 5.76
CA PHE A 70 7.75 -14.86 4.38
C PHE A 70 6.56 -15.82 4.24
N GLY A 71 6.47 -16.83 5.07
CA GLY A 71 5.38 -17.83 5.01
C GLY A 71 4.00 -17.19 5.14
N GLU A 72 3.82 -16.32 6.16
CA GLU A 72 2.57 -15.59 6.38
C GLU A 72 2.25 -14.63 5.22
N ILE A 73 3.26 -13.87 4.78
CA ILE A 73 3.09 -12.92 3.67
C ILE A 73 2.69 -13.67 2.39
N ALA A 74 3.40 -14.75 2.07
CA ALA A 74 3.15 -15.52 0.86
C ALA A 74 1.75 -16.17 0.87
N GLU A 75 1.30 -16.68 2.01
CA GLU A 75 -0.03 -17.26 2.19
C GLU A 75 -1.12 -16.21 1.94
N ASP A 76 -1.06 -15.07 2.64
CA ASP A 76 -2.07 -14.01 2.54
C ASP A 76 -2.15 -13.44 1.11
N PHE A 77 -1.00 -13.15 0.49
CA PHE A 77 -0.95 -12.57 -0.86
C PHE A 77 -1.42 -13.55 -1.94
N ARG A 78 -1.14 -14.84 -1.80
CA ARG A 78 -1.63 -15.88 -2.73
C ARG A 78 -3.12 -16.19 -2.55
N ALA A 79 -3.63 -16.07 -1.34
CA ALA A 79 -5.05 -16.27 -1.03
C ALA A 79 -5.94 -15.17 -1.59
N ALA A 80 -5.43 -13.94 -1.68
CA ALA A 80 -6.17 -12.78 -2.16
C ALA A 80 -6.66 -12.96 -3.61
N ASP A 81 -7.88 -12.49 -3.90
CA ASP A 81 -8.42 -12.49 -5.26
C ASP A 81 -7.95 -11.27 -6.04
N VAL A 82 -7.78 -10.13 -5.37
CA VAL A 82 -7.27 -8.89 -5.96
C VAL A 82 -6.25 -8.25 -5.02
N LEU A 83 -5.06 -7.95 -5.53
CA LEU A 83 -4.07 -7.11 -4.86
C LEU A 83 -4.27 -5.65 -5.29
N ILE A 84 -4.39 -4.74 -4.33
CA ILE A 84 -4.69 -3.33 -4.57
C ILE A 84 -3.59 -2.48 -3.93
N ALA A 85 -2.94 -1.63 -4.74
CA ALA A 85 -1.95 -0.66 -4.26
C ALA A 85 -2.08 0.69 -4.96
N HIS A 86 -1.54 1.75 -4.35
CA HIS A 86 -1.43 3.05 -4.98
C HIS A 86 -0.04 3.17 -5.64
N ASN A 87 0.02 3.17 -6.99
CA ASN A 87 1.23 2.92 -7.78
C ASN A 87 1.73 1.47 -7.72
N PHE A 88 0.83 0.52 -7.91
CA PHE A 88 1.05 -0.92 -7.82
C PHE A 88 2.39 -1.42 -8.43
N SER A 89 2.85 -0.83 -9.51
CA SER A 89 4.11 -1.24 -10.16
C SER A 89 5.34 -1.03 -9.27
N PHE A 90 5.32 -0.03 -8.39
CA PHE A 90 6.41 0.20 -7.43
C PHE A 90 6.45 -0.91 -6.38
N ASP A 91 5.33 -1.14 -5.71
CA ASP A 91 5.24 -2.16 -4.66
C ASP A 91 5.47 -3.56 -5.23
N PHE A 92 4.93 -3.84 -6.41
CA PHE A 92 5.16 -5.10 -7.13
C PHE A 92 6.64 -5.36 -7.39
N MET A 93 7.40 -4.34 -7.80
CA MET A 93 8.84 -4.47 -8.06
C MET A 93 9.60 -4.89 -6.80
N PHE A 94 9.29 -4.29 -5.65
CA PHE A 94 9.93 -4.63 -4.39
C PHE A 94 9.48 -5.98 -3.84
N MET A 95 8.18 -6.29 -3.90
CA MET A 95 7.66 -7.61 -3.50
C MET A 95 8.28 -8.73 -4.35
N SER A 96 8.34 -8.56 -5.67
CA SER A 96 8.98 -9.53 -6.57
C SER A 96 10.44 -9.75 -6.21
N ALA A 97 11.20 -8.67 -5.99
CA ALA A 97 12.61 -8.77 -5.60
C ALA A 97 12.81 -9.47 -4.24
N GLN A 98 11.89 -9.30 -3.27
CA GLN A 98 11.98 -10.00 -1.99
C GLN A 98 11.69 -11.51 -2.16
N PHE A 99 10.67 -11.87 -2.93
CA PHE A 99 10.35 -13.27 -3.22
C PHE A 99 11.48 -13.96 -3.98
N GLU A 100 12.02 -13.32 -5.03
CA GLU A 100 13.15 -13.85 -5.81
C GLU A 100 14.39 -14.14 -4.96
N ARG A 101 14.71 -13.28 -3.98
CA ARG A 101 15.82 -13.51 -3.02
C ARG A 101 15.64 -14.75 -2.17
N LEU A 102 14.40 -15.22 -2.01
CA LEU A 102 14.05 -16.44 -1.27
C LEU A 102 13.81 -17.63 -2.19
N GLY A 103 14.13 -17.51 -3.50
CA GLY A 103 13.96 -18.57 -4.48
C GLY A 103 12.52 -18.79 -4.94
N GLU A 104 11.63 -17.83 -4.65
CA GLU A 104 10.20 -17.91 -4.93
C GLU A 104 9.78 -16.87 -5.98
N ARG A 105 8.62 -17.08 -6.60
CA ARG A 105 8.01 -16.09 -7.51
C ARG A 105 6.85 -15.39 -6.81
N PHE A 106 6.80 -14.08 -6.90
CA PHE A 106 5.65 -13.31 -6.46
C PHE A 106 4.53 -13.46 -7.51
N THR A 107 3.52 -14.25 -7.16
CA THR A 107 2.35 -14.54 -8.01
C THR A 107 1.08 -14.08 -7.34
N TYR A 108 0.12 -13.61 -8.14
CA TYR A 108 -1.19 -13.16 -7.69
C TYR A 108 -2.25 -13.47 -8.76
N LYS A 109 -3.52 -13.48 -8.37
CA LYS A 109 -4.63 -13.75 -9.29
C LYS A 109 -4.95 -12.51 -10.13
N ASN A 110 -5.26 -11.39 -9.49
CA ASN A 110 -5.58 -10.11 -10.12
C ASN A 110 -4.91 -8.97 -9.37
N SER A 111 -4.76 -7.83 -10.03
CA SER A 111 -4.24 -6.61 -9.41
C SER A 111 -4.95 -5.35 -9.86
N LEU A 112 -4.97 -4.35 -9.01
CA LEU A 112 -5.54 -3.05 -9.28
C LEU A 112 -4.61 -1.95 -8.79
N CYS A 113 -4.31 -0.99 -9.65
CA CYS A 113 -3.59 0.23 -9.30
C CYS A 113 -4.59 1.37 -9.15
N SER A 114 -4.86 1.81 -7.91
CA SER A 114 -5.79 2.91 -7.63
C SER A 114 -5.37 4.20 -8.32
N MET A 115 -4.09 4.52 -8.36
CA MET A 115 -3.55 5.68 -9.05
C MET A 115 -3.98 5.73 -10.52
N LYS A 116 -3.79 4.62 -11.27
CA LYS A 116 -4.18 4.53 -12.69
C LYS A 116 -5.70 4.54 -12.84
N LYS A 117 -6.40 3.82 -11.99
CA LYS A 117 -7.85 3.65 -12.05
C LYS A 117 -8.60 4.96 -11.83
N PHE A 118 -8.14 5.78 -10.89
CA PHE A 118 -8.78 7.06 -10.56
C PHE A 118 -8.31 8.23 -11.42
N THR A 119 -7.28 8.09 -12.24
CA THR A 119 -6.82 9.16 -13.15
C THR A 119 -7.94 9.77 -14.02
N PRO A 120 -8.76 8.97 -14.75
CA PRO A 120 -9.86 9.51 -15.56
C PRO A 120 -11.03 10.01 -14.71
N VAL A 121 -11.11 9.67 -13.43
CA VAL A 121 -12.15 10.10 -12.50
C VAL A 121 -11.78 11.44 -11.87
N CYS A 122 -10.60 11.56 -11.30
CA CYS A 122 -10.09 12.79 -10.67
C CYS A 122 -9.82 13.90 -11.69
N ARG A 123 -9.40 13.57 -12.91
CA ARG A 123 -9.12 14.51 -14.02
C ARG A 123 -8.19 15.66 -13.64
N LEU A 124 -7.20 15.39 -12.80
CA LEU A 124 -6.22 16.39 -12.40
C LEU A 124 -5.36 16.81 -13.59
N PRO A 125 -5.30 18.11 -13.95
CA PRO A 125 -4.60 18.54 -15.15
C PRO A 125 -3.08 18.38 -15.01
N ARG A 126 -2.40 18.02 -16.11
CA ARG A 126 -0.94 18.18 -16.21
C ARG A 126 -0.59 19.63 -16.47
N ALA A 127 0.62 20.02 -16.11
CA ALA A 127 1.12 21.38 -16.35
C ALA A 127 1.07 21.81 -17.83
N ASN A 128 1.19 20.87 -18.77
CA ASN A 128 1.11 21.12 -20.22
C ASN A 128 -0.33 21.08 -20.78
N GLY A 129 -1.34 20.82 -19.95
CA GLY A 129 -2.76 20.78 -20.35
C GLY A 129 -3.17 19.64 -21.30
N ALA A 130 -2.24 18.80 -21.76
CA ALA A 130 -2.52 17.81 -22.82
C ALA A 130 -3.19 16.53 -22.34
N SER A 131 -3.18 16.25 -21.03
CA SER A 131 -3.76 15.05 -20.42
C SER A 131 -3.88 15.20 -18.91
N TYR A 132 -4.45 14.18 -18.25
CA TYR A 132 -4.51 14.13 -16.78
C TYR A 132 -3.22 13.56 -16.20
N LYS A 133 -2.81 14.08 -15.04
CA LYS A 133 -1.74 13.48 -14.24
C LYS A 133 -2.28 12.35 -13.38
N TYR A 134 -1.39 11.46 -12.96
CA TYR A 134 -1.69 10.51 -11.91
C TYR A 134 -1.93 11.24 -10.58
N PRO A 135 -3.04 10.98 -9.87
CA PRO A 135 -3.24 11.55 -8.54
C PRO A 135 -2.23 10.95 -7.55
N LYS A 136 -1.70 11.76 -6.64
CA LYS A 136 -1.10 11.26 -5.41
C LYS A 136 -2.20 10.65 -4.54
N LEU A 137 -1.84 9.80 -3.58
CA LEU A 137 -2.82 9.21 -2.66
C LEU A 137 -3.55 10.30 -1.85
N SER A 138 -2.82 11.32 -1.40
CA SER A 138 -3.42 12.48 -0.72
C SER A 138 -4.40 13.26 -1.59
N GLU A 139 -4.09 13.47 -2.88
CA GLU A 139 -4.99 14.14 -3.83
C GLU A 139 -6.23 13.28 -4.14
N LEU A 140 -6.08 11.95 -4.15
CA LEU A 140 -7.22 11.04 -4.29
C LEU A 140 -8.12 11.08 -3.06
N CYS A 141 -7.55 11.10 -1.85
CA CYS A 141 -8.29 11.25 -0.61
C CYS A 141 -9.06 12.59 -0.59
N GLU A 142 -8.39 13.70 -0.93
CA GLU A 142 -9.03 15.02 -1.02
C GLU A 142 -10.19 15.03 -2.02
N PHE A 143 -10.02 14.45 -3.20
CA PHE A 143 -11.06 14.32 -4.21
C PHE A 143 -12.29 13.54 -3.71
N LEU A 144 -12.08 12.59 -2.81
CA LEU A 144 -13.14 11.74 -2.22
C LEU A 144 -13.65 12.26 -0.87
N ASP A 145 -13.28 13.48 -0.45
CA ASP A 145 -13.60 14.06 0.85
C ASP A 145 -13.17 13.19 2.04
N ILE A 146 -12.03 12.50 1.91
CA ILE A 146 -11.40 11.71 2.97
C ILE A 146 -10.33 12.58 3.62
N TYR A 147 -10.55 12.96 4.86
CA TYR A 147 -9.65 13.85 5.60
C TYR A 147 -8.63 13.08 6.43
N PRO A 148 -7.50 13.70 6.83
CA PRO A 148 -6.49 13.05 7.65
C PRO A 148 -7.04 12.43 8.94
N TYR A 149 -8.07 13.04 9.53
CA TYR A 149 -8.75 12.49 10.71
C TYR A 149 -9.40 11.14 10.42
N ASP A 150 -10.05 10.98 9.26
CA ASP A 150 -10.70 9.74 8.87
C ASP A 150 -9.67 8.62 8.68
N VAL A 151 -8.55 8.95 8.02
CA VAL A 151 -7.43 8.02 7.83
C VAL A 151 -6.83 7.60 9.16
N THR A 152 -6.55 8.57 10.06
CA THR A 152 -6.01 8.28 11.40
C THR A 152 -6.94 7.37 12.19
N ARG A 153 -8.25 7.66 12.19
CA ARG A 153 -9.27 6.83 12.88
C ARG A 153 -9.27 5.41 12.33
N GLU A 154 -9.20 5.24 11.02
CA GLU A 154 -9.19 3.93 10.39
C GLU A 154 -7.88 3.17 10.63
N THR A 155 -6.74 3.88 10.62
CA THR A 155 -5.44 3.31 10.97
C THR A 155 -5.44 2.81 12.43
N MET A 156 -6.00 3.59 13.36
CA MET A 156 -6.15 3.15 14.75
C MET A 156 -7.06 1.92 14.87
N ARG A 157 -8.15 1.88 14.10
CA ARG A 157 -9.07 0.74 14.11
C ARG A 157 -8.39 -0.55 13.63
N LEU A 158 -7.64 -0.46 12.53
CA LEU A 158 -7.05 -1.62 11.86
C LEU A 158 -5.69 -2.04 12.41
N PHE A 159 -4.84 -1.09 12.77
CA PHE A 159 -3.45 -1.35 13.15
C PHE A 159 -3.13 -1.01 14.61
N ARG A 160 -4.09 -0.46 15.36
CA ARG A 160 -3.92 0.01 16.75
C ARG A 160 -2.75 1.00 16.92
N ALA A 161 -2.53 1.82 15.91
CA ALA A 161 -1.46 2.83 15.83
C ALA A 161 -1.99 4.09 15.14
N ALA A 162 -1.38 5.23 15.43
CA ALA A 162 -1.71 6.53 14.83
C ALA A 162 -0.47 7.19 14.19
N PRO A 163 0.14 6.56 13.20
CA PRO A 163 1.23 7.18 12.44
C PRO A 163 0.69 8.30 11.52
N SER A 164 1.61 9.08 10.97
CA SER A 164 1.34 10.05 9.92
C SER A 164 1.53 9.46 8.52
N ALA A 165 1.28 10.26 7.49
CA ALA A 165 1.62 9.92 6.09
C ALA A 165 3.09 9.48 5.95
N HIS A 166 3.35 8.64 4.96
CA HIS A 166 4.63 7.95 4.77
C HIS A 166 4.99 6.96 5.89
N ASP A 167 3.99 6.41 6.51
CA ASP A 167 4.05 5.13 7.23
C ASP A 167 3.06 4.21 6.52
N ALA A 168 3.50 3.05 6.08
CA ALA A 168 2.68 2.17 5.25
C ALA A 168 1.33 1.79 5.89
N ARG A 169 1.17 1.86 7.22
CA ARG A 169 -0.12 1.67 7.91
C ARG A 169 -1.12 2.77 7.57
N TYR A 170 -0.65 4.02 7.59
CA TYR A 170 -1.46 5.18 7.25
C TYR A 170 -1.83 5.17 5.77
N ASP A 171 -0.85 4.93 4.90
CA ASP A 171 -1.05 4.96 3.46
C ASP A 171 -1.92 3.78 2.99
N THR A 172 -1.78 2.59 3.60
CA THR A 172 -2.71 1.46 3.36
C THR A 172 -4.13 1.76 3.83
N ALA A 173 -4.32 2.41 5.00
CA ALA A 173 -5.64 2.80 5.47
C ALA A 173 -6.27 3.88 4.57
N ALA A 174 -5.48 4.85 4.10
CA ALA A 174 -5.91 5.85 3.13
C ALA A 174 -6.36 5.22 1.81
N LEU A 175 -5.57 4.29 1.28
CA LEU A 175 -5.91 3.52 0.10
C LEU A 175 -7.21 2.72 0.28
N TYR A 176 -7.37 2.03 1.41
CA TYR A 176 -8.55 1.25 1.75
C TYR A 176 -9.82 2.13 1.77
N LEU A 177 -9.76 3.28 2.45
CA LEU A 177 -10.87 4.24 2.49
C LEU A 177 -11.17 4.78 1.09
N ALA A 178 -10.14 5.19 0.34
CA ALA A 178 -10.29 5.74 -1.00
C ALA A 178 -10.94 4.74 -1.97
N MET A 179 -10.55 3.47 -1.91
CA MET A 179 -11.15 2.43 -2.74
C MET A 179 -12.62 2.19 -2.39
N ASN A 180 -12.95 2.06 -1.10
CA ASN A 180 -14.32 1.84 -0.65
C ASN A 180 -15.22 3.04 -0.99
N GLU A 181 -14.77 4.26 -0.73
CA GLU A 181 -15.55 5.46 -1.03
C GLU A 181 -15.67 5.72 -2.53
N GLY A 182 -14.58 5.48 -3.27
CA GLY A 182 -14.57 5.59 -4.72
C GLY A 182 -15.55 4.66 -5.41
N VAL A 183 -15.66 3.41 -4.93
CA VAL A 183 -16.66 2.45 -5.44
C VAL A 183 -18.08 2.93 -5.15
N LYS A 184 -18.35 3.46 -3.96
CA LYS A 184 -19.69 3.98 -3.63
C LYS A 184 -20.09 5.15 -4.53
N ARG A 185 -19.20 6.13 -4.73
CA ARG A 185 -19.51 7.38 -5.46
C ARG A 185 -19.36 7.27 -6.97
N HIS A 186 -18.44 6.44 -7.45
CA HIS A 186 -18.02 6.41 -8.85
C HIS A 186 -18.08 5.03 -9.50
N ALA A 187 -18.94 4.13 -9.02
CA ALA A 187 -19.07 2.76 -9.51
C ALA A 187 -19.19 2.66 -11.04
N ALA A 188 -19.98 3.54 -11.66
CA ALA A 188 -20.17 3.56 -13.12
C ALA A 188 -18.89 3.92 -13.88
N ALA A 189 -18.07 4.86 -13.35
CA ALA A 189 -16.82 5.29 -13.96
C ALA A 189 -15.67 4.30 -13.69
N LEU A 190 -15.77 3.54 -12.62
CA LEU A 190 -14.77 2.55 -12.22
C LEU A 190 -14.97 1.19 -12.90
N GLY A 191 -16.12 0.98 -13.59
CA GLY A 191 -16.42 -0.26 -14.30
C GLY A 191 -16.49 -1.47 -13.35
N ALA A 192 -16.13 -2.66 -13.85
CA ALA A 192 -16.33 -3.97 -13.19
C ALA A 192 -15.65 -4.17 -11.79
N LEU A 193 -15.30 -3.11 -11.05
CA LEU A 193 -14.93 -3.23 -9.63
C LEU A 193 -16.07 -3.75 -8.74
N ARG A 194 -17.31 -3.85 -9.28
CA ARG A 194 -18.46 -4.38 -8.55
C ARG A 194 -18.46 -5.91 -8.40
N GLU A 195 -17.66 -6.63 -9.16
CA GLU A 195 -17.66 -8.10 -9.14
C GLU A 195 -16.59 -8.70 -8.19
N GLY A 196 -15.83 -7.87 -7.48
CA GLY A 196 -14.75 -8.34 -6.61
C GLY A 196 -14.47 -7.48 -5.37
N ILE A 197 -15.32 -6.51 -5.03
CA ILE A 197 -15.23 -5.74 -3.77
C ILE A 197 -16.49 -5.96 -2.94
#